data_1f3ef4b3dda7dbdf660f526ee181352f
#
_entry.id   1f3ef4b3dda7dbdf660f526ee181352f
#
_cell.length_a   1.000
_cell.length_b   1.000
_cell.length_c   1.000
_cell.angle_alpha   90.00
_cell.angle_beta   90.00
_cell.angle_gamma   90.00
#
_symmetry.space_group_name_H-M   'P 1'
#
loop_
_entity.id
_entity.type
_entity.pdbx_description
1 polymer ?
#
loop_
_entity_poly.entity_id
_entity_poly.type
_entity_poly.pdbx_seq_one_letter_code
_entity_poly.pdbx_strand_id
1 'polypeptide(L)'
;MRALRAGGSTGTDHGSRGIRAAAHRVDPGVDLAPTLRRQDGVISLAQARTAGLSRGAVAHKLATGEWHRVRPTVFLSAAHPNSPRARVRAVLLWLGEDATLIGASAAWWWRWTDDPPAVITVAVPSRRRVRSEDGVRVVRRDLPRSERARVDRLWVSGRAFALVEAAAELRLADGAALLDRALLRHRVTLDGLRAAHRRRMGRPGSARVGDLLVLAAGGARSEAERIAHRALREAGIDGWVADHRVRVGGTSAVLDIAFPGRMVLVEIDGWAYHRDLPAFRRDRARQNALVLAGWTVVRVTWHDLVDGAGDFVATVRAALTKIAS
;
A
#
# COMPACT_ATOMS: atom_id res chain seq x y z
N MET A 1 108.51 -10.82 4.20
CA MET A 1 108.77 -9.61 3.37
C MET A 1 107.41 -8.99 2.99
N ARG A 2 107.17 -7.76 3.42
CA ARG A 2 106.14 -6.77 2.97
C ARG A 2 104.69 -7.21 2.95
N ALA A 3 103.80 -6.72 3.76
CA ALA A 3 103.42 -5.35 4.06
C ALA A 3 102.14 -4.93 3.26
N LEU A 4 101.13 -4.49 4.00
CA LEU A 4 100.22 -3.38 3.77
C LEU A 4 99.05 -3.57 2.71
N ARG A 5 97.84 -3.24 3.01
CA ARG A 5 97.01 -2.21 3.62
C ARG A 5 95.54 -2.54 3.28
N ALA A 6 94.66 -2.51 4.17
CA ALA A 6 93.70 -1.50 4.51
C ALA A 6 92.83 -0.98 3.38
N GLY A 7 91.54 -1.05 3.58
CA GLY A 7 90.64 -0.07 3.04
C GLY A 7 89.29 -0.56 2.57
N GLY A 8 88.28 -0.07 3.21
CA GLY A 8 87.06 0.32 2.52
C GLY A 8 85.78 -0.45 2.86
N SER A 9 85.20 -0.10 3.97
CA SER A 9 83.77 -0.26 4.23
C SER A 9 82.90 0.59 3.22
N THR A 10 82.05 -0.05 2.48
CA THR A 10 80.90 0.65 1.91
C THR A 10 79.65 -0.12 2.30
N GLY A 11 79.00 0.38 3.33
CA GLY A 11 77.69 -0.04 3.69
C GLY A 11 76.64 0.38 2.60
N THR A 12 76.00 -0.59 2.03
CA THR A 12 74.78 -0.35 1.24
C THR A 12 73.60 -0.37 2.21
N ASP A 13 73.21 0.83 2.54
CA ASP A 13 71.95 1.13 3.24
C ASP A 13 70.77 0.73 2.32
N HIS A 14 70.17 -0.43 2.62
CA HIS A 14 68.89 -0.81 2.01
C HIS A 14 67.81 -0.06 2.76
N GLY A 15 67.45 1.12 2.24
CA GLY A 15 66.32 1.91 2.65
C GLY A 15 65.04 1.06 2.65
N SER A 16 64.65 0.60 3.82
CA SER A 16 63.31 0.11 4.09
C SER A 16 62.34 1.27 3.86
N ARG A 17 61.76 1.33 2.65
CA ARG A 17 60.56 2.15 2.39
C ARG A 17 59.46 1.63 3.31
N GLY A 18 59.36 2.20 4.49
CA GLY A 18 58.23 2.05 5.37
C GLY A 18 56.96 2.44 4.61
N ILE A 19 56.14 1.46 4.31
CA ILE A 19 54.77 1.66 3.92
C ILE A 19 54.11 2.40 5.09
N ARG A 20 54.03 3.73 4.95
CA ARG A 20 53.21 4.54 5.85
C ARG A 20 51.80 4.03 5.66
N ALA A 21 51.35 3.15 6.55
CA ALA A 21 49.94 2.90 6.77
C ALA A 21 49.30 4.27 7.02
N ALA A 22 48.52 4.75 6.05
CA ALA A 22 47.72 5.95 6.23
C ALA A 22 46.82 5.68 7.41
N ALA A 23 47.19 6.19 8.56
CA ALA A 23 46.32 6.20 9.73
C ALA A 23 45.05 6.92 9.33
N HIS A 24 44.00 6.15 9.06
CA HIS A 24 42.67 6.69 8.81
C HIS A 24 42.26 7.46 10.07
N ARG A 25 42.31 8.80 9.96
CA ARG A 25 41.68 9.66 10.95
C ARG A 25 40.20 9.26 10.98
N VAL A 26 39.80 8.56 12.01
CA VAL A 26 38.38 8.47 12.42
C VAL A 26 38.02 9.91 12.73
N ASP A 27 37.13 10.51 11.93
CA ASP A 27 36.66 11.85 12.22
C ASP A 27 35.94 11.83 13.57
N PRO A 28 36.57 12.38 14.66
CA PRO A 28 35.92 12.38 15.96
C PRO A 28 34.83 13.44 15.97
N GLY A 29 33.59 13.03 16.03
CA GLY A 29 32.52 13.93 16.40
C GLY A 29 31.33 14.07 15.44
N VAL A 30 31.23 13.35 14.32
CA VAL A 30 30.03 13.42 13.48
C VAL A 30 28.94 12.54 14.08
N ASP A 31 27.96 13.17 14.76
CA ASP A 31 26.78 12.45 15.26
C ASP A 31 25.73 12.26 14.16
N LEU A 32 25.68 11.06 13.59
CA LEU A 32 24.68 10.65 12.61
C LEU A 32 23.43 10.03 13.24
N ALA A 33 23.45 9.74 14.53
CA ALA A 33 22.37 9.03 15.20
C ALA A 33 21.00 9.72 15.04
N PRO A 34 20.87 11.06 15.12
CA PRO A 34 19.59 11.72 14.87
C PRO A 34 19.09 11.53 13.44
N THR A 35 19.99 11.53 12.45
CA THR A 35 19.64 11.32 11.05
C THR A 35 19.21 9.88 10.78
N LEU A 36 19.99 8.92 11.26
CA LEU A 36 19.68 7.50 11.13
C LEU A 36 18.35 7.15 11.80
N ARG A 37 18.12 7.60 13.05
CA ARG A 37 16.83 7.39 13.72
C ARG A 37 15.63 7.95 12.93
N ARG A 38 15.77 9.15 12.38
CA ARG A 38 14.70 9.78 11.58
C ARG A 38 14.49 9.13 10.20
N GLN A 39 15.48 8.41 9.71
CA GLN A 39 15.49 7.81 8.39
C GLN A 39 15.46 6.27 8.41
N ASP A 40 14.90 5.67 9.48
CA ASP A 40 14.77 4.21 9.61
C ASP A 40 16.14 3.50 9.42
N GLY A 41 17.23 4.10 9.87
CA GLY A 41 18.60 3.60 9.78
C GLY A 41 19.29 3.85 8.43
N VAL A 42 18.65 4.51 7.48
CA VAL A 42 19.16 4.70 6.12
C VAL A 42 19.80 6.07 5.94
N ILE A 43 20.93 6.12 5.22
CA ILE A 43 21.62 7.37 4.88
C ILE A 43 22.19 7.30 3.47
N SER A 44 22.11 8.40 2.73
CA SER A 44 22.80 8.52 1.44
C SER A 44 24.26 8.97 1.62
N LEU A 45 25.10 8.65 0.63
CA LEU A 45 26.47 9.14 0.59
C LEU A 45 26.54 10.68 0.67
N ALA A 46 25.63 11.36 -0.04
CA ALA A 46 25.54 12.82 -0.01
C ALA A 46 25.27 13.34 1.40
N GLN A 47 24.29 12.76 2.11
CA GLN A 47 23.97 13.13 3.50
C GLN A 47 25.13 12.85 4.47
N ALA A 48 25.79 11.69 4.33
CA ALA A 48 26.95 11.35 5.15
C ALA A 48 28.09 12.36 4.96
N ARG A 49 28.31 12.77 3.71
CA ARG A 49 29.34 13.78 3.40
C ARG A 49 28.97 15.18 3.89
N THR A 50 27.73 15.59 3.71
CA THR A 50 27.23 16.87 4.24
C THR A 50 27.34 16.93 5.77
N ALA A 51 27.19 15.78 6.43
CA ALA A 51 27.39 15.67 7.86
C ALA A 51 28.88 15.65 8.30
N GLY A 52 29.83 15.64 7.34
CA GLY A 52 31.27 15.73 7.63
C GLY A 52 32.05 14.42 7.49
N LEU A 53 31.42 13.28 7.13
CA LEU A 53 32.16 12.04 6.92
C LEU A 53 33.04 12.11 5.66
N SER A 54 34.31 11.74 5.80
CA SER A 54 35.20 11.56 4.66
C SER A 54 34.83 10.31 3.84
N ARG A 55 35.34 10.23 2.59
CA ARG A 55 35.18 9.00 1.78
C ARG A 55 35.80 7.79 2.46
N GLY A 56 36.95 7.98 3.12
CA GLY A 56 37.65 6.93 3.87
C GLY A 56 36.80 6.44 5.05
N ALA A 57 36.18 7.34 5.82
CA ALA A 57 35.30 6.97 6.93
C ALA A 57 34.09 6.15 6.47
N VAL A 58 33.46 6.51 5.33
CA VAL A 58 32.37 5.73 4.75
C VAL A 58 32.86 4.35 4.30
N ALA A 59 34.01 4.28 3.63
CA ALA A 59 34.61 3.01 3.21
C ALA A 59 34.95 2.11 4.41
N HIS A 60 35.45 2.68 5.48
CA HIS A 60 35.75 1.96 6.74
C HIS A 60 34.45 1.36 7.34
N LYS A 61 33.37 2.16 7.47
CA LYS A 61 32.09 1.68 7.98
C LYS A 61 31.49 0.54 7.16
N LEU A 62 31.73 0.53 5.85
CA LEU A 62 31.33 -0.57 4.97
C LEU A 62 32.24 -1.81 5.18
N ALA A 63 33.54 -1.61 5.30
CA ALA A 63 34.49 -2.70 5.50
C ALA A 63 34.35 -3.40 6.87
N THR A 64 33.98 -2.65 7.91
CA THR A 64 33.76 -3.17 9.28
C THR A 64 32.34 -3.76 9.46
N GLY A 65 31.47 -3.64 8.45
CA GLY A 65 30.08 -4.10 8.54
C GLY A 65 29.16 -3.19 9.39
N GLU A 66 29.65 -2.04 9.86
CA GLU A 66 28.78 -1.06 10.53
C GLU A 66 27.68 -0.54 9.61
N TRP A 67 27.96 -0.48 8.32
CA TRP A 67 27.00 -0.11 7.28
C TRP A 67 26.96 -1.17 6.19
N HIS A 68 25.75 -1.38 5.64
CA HIS A 68 25.52 -2.24 4.48
C HIS A 68 25.02 -1.41 3.30
N ARG A 69 25.52 -1.65 2.10
CA ARG A 69 25.02 -1.02 0.90
C ARG A 69 23.67 -1.61 0.52
N VAL A 70 22.61 -0.81 0.53
CA VAL A 70 21.25 -1.26 0.20
C VAL A 70 20.76 -0.75 -1.15
N ARG A 71 21.35 0.34 -1.66
CA ARG A 71 21.18 0.85 -3.03
C ARG A 71 22.47 1.56 -3.47
N PRO A 72 22.66 1.86 -4.77
CA PRO A 72 23.78 2.71 -5.17
C PRO A 72 23.82 3.98 -4.34
N THR A 73 24.97 4.28 -3.74
CA THR A 73 25.19 5.46 -2.87
C THR A 73 24.29 5.57 -1.63
N VAL A 74 23.59 4.51 -1.24
CA VAL A 74 22.73 4.50 -0.03
C VAL A 74 23.08 3.31 0.86
N PHE A 75 23.17 3.58 2.15
CA PHE A 75 23.62 2.65 3.16
C PHE A 75 22.59 2.51 4.28
N LEU A 76 22.52 1.32 4.87
CA LEU A 76 21.76 1.01 6.08
C LEU A 76 22.75 0.75 7.21
N SER A 77 22.57 1.38 8.34
CA SER A 77 23.34 1.09 9.56
C SER A 77 22.96 -0.29 10.11
N ALA A 78 23.95 -1.11 10.46
CA ALA A 78 23.76 -2.43 11.05
C ALA A 78 22.99 -2.39 12.40
N ALA A 79 23.00 -1.23 13.08
CA ALA A 79 22.22 -1.02 14.30
C ALA A 79 20.70 -0.88 14.06
N HIS A 80 20.25 -0.93 12.80
CA HIS A 80 18.83 -0.77 12.44
C HIS A 80 18.35 -1.93 11.55
N PRO A 81 17.10 -2.39 11.71
CA PRO A 81 16.55 -3.47 10.89
C PRO A 81 16.34 -3.01 9.44
N ASN A 82 16.53 -3.93 8.49
CA ASN A 82 16.14 -3.71 7.10
C ASN A 82 14.61 -3.80 6.94
N SER A 83 13.91 -2.87 7.56
CA SER A 83 12.45 -2.81 7.59
C SER A 83 11.87 -2.42 6.22
N PRO A 84 10.57 -2.69 5.95
CA PRO A 84 9.89 -2.19 4.76
C PRO A 84 10.00 -0.66 4.61
N ARG A 85 9.96 0.08 5.71
CA ARG A 85 10.14 1.54 5.71
C ARG A 85 11.57 1.93 5.31
N ALA A 86 12.56 1.24 5.83
CA ALA A 86 13.98 1.44 5.46
C ALA A 86 14.18 1.20 3.96
N ARG A 87 13.58 0.14 3.40
CA ARG A 87 13.66 -0.16 1.96
C ARG A 87 13.05 0.95 1.09
N VAL A 88 11.85 1.44 1.42
CA VAL A 88 11.22 2.56 0.71
C VAL A 88 12.08 3.82 0.79
N ARG A 89 12.60 4.13 1.97
CA ARG A 89 13.47 5.29 2.17
C ARG A 89 14.77 5.18 1.37
N ALA A 90 15.36 3.99 1.35
CA ALA A 90 16.58 3.75 0.56
C ALA A 90 16.35 3.99 -0.94
N VAL A 91 15.21 3.56 -1.48
CA VAL A 91 14.85 3.81 -2.89
C VAL A 91 14.70 5.30 -3.17
N LEU A 92 14.01 6.04 -2.31
CA LEU A 92 13.81 7.48 -2.53
C LEU A 92 15.09 8.29 -2.34
N LEU A 93 15.95 7.91 -1.38
CA LEU A 93 17.27 8.54 -1.23
C LEU A 93 18.19 8.24 -2.43
N TRP A 94 18.13 7.03 -2.98
CA TRP A 94 18.87 6.67 -4.19
C TRP A 94 18.39 7.46 -5.41
N LEU A 95 17.07 7.58 -5.58
CA LEU A 95 16.47 8.29 -6.70
C LEU A 95 16.54 9.82 -6.55
N GLY A 96 16.80 10.32 -5.34
CA GLY A 96 16.99 11.74 -5.05
C GLY A 96 15.69 12.53 -4.85
N GLU A 97 15.84 13.85 -4.66
CA GLU A 97 14.76 14.72 -4.18
C GLU A 97 13.59 14.89 -5.14
N ASP A 98 13.79 14.67 -6.43
CA ASP A 98 12.72 14.74 -7.44
C ASP A 98 11.83 13.49 -7.46
N ALA A 99 12.23 12.42 -6.80
CA ALA A 99 11.51 11.17 -6.78
C ALA A 99 10.28 11.25 -5.86
N THR A 100 9.18 10.67 -6.29
CA THR A 100 7.91 10.69 -5.55
C THR A 100 7.34 9.28 -5.45
N LEU A 101 7.04 8.81 -4.26
CA LEU A 101 6.37 7.54 -4.03
C LEU A 101 4.94 7.59 -4.57
N ILE A 102 4.51 6.59 -5.34
CA ILE A 102 3.22 6.56 -6.02
C ILE A 102 2.51 5.19 -5.87
N GLY A 103 1.25 5.11 -6.30
CA GLY A 103 0.48 3.88 -6.37
C GLY A 103 0.29 3.20 -5.02
N ALA A 104 0.30 1.86 -5.02
CA ALA A 104 0.16 1.07 -3.79
C ALA A 104 1.24 1.38 -2.76
N SER A 105 2.45 1.74 -3.20
CA SER A 105 3.54 2.14 -2.30
C SER A 105 3.24 3.44 -1.56
N ALA A 106 2.63 4.41 -2.22
CA ALA A 106 2.18 5.65 -1.59
C ALA A 106 1.00 5.40 -0.65
N ALA A 107 0.05 4.56 -1.05
CA ALA A 107 -1.09 4.18 -0.21
C ALA A 107 -0.62 3.54 1.09
N TRP A 108 0.33 2.61 1.03
CA TRP A 108 0.94 2.01 2.22
C TRP A 108 1.66 3.06 3.09
N TRP A 109 2.41 3.96 2.49
CA TRP A 109 3.10 5.02 3.25
C TRP A 109 2.13 5.96 3.96
N TRP A 110 0.96 6.22 3.36
CA TRP A 110 -0.14 6.92 3.99
C TRP A 110 -0.89 6.11 5.05
N ARG A 111 -0.51 4.83 5.26
CA ARG A 111 -1.18 3.86 6.15
C ARG A 111 -2.64 3.59 5.76
N TRP A 112 -2.87 3.50 4.45
CA TRP A 112 -4.14 3.05 3.90
C TRP A 112 -4.24 1.54 3.78
N THR A 113 -3.10 0.85 3.64
CA THR A 113 -2.95 -0.60 3.65
C THR A 113 -1.93 -0.99 4.72
N ASP A 114 -2.08 -2.17 5.30
CA ASP A 114 -1.20 -2.67 6.35
C ASP A 114 0.01 -3.40 5.75
N ASP A 115 -0.21 -4.14 4.65
CA ASP A 115 0.84 -4.88 3.98
C ASP A 115 1.79 -3.98 3.18
N PRO A 116 3.10 -4.12 3.38
CA PRO A 116 4.08 -3.37 2.61
C PRO A 116 4.07 -3.83 1.14
N PRO A 117 4.29 -2.91 0.19
CA PRO A 117 4.30 -3.24 -1.22
C PRO A 117 5.46 -4.20 -1.56
N ALA A 118 5.16 -5.26 -2.30
CA ALA A 118 6.18 -6.19 -2.83
C ALA A 118 7.14 -5.45 -3.79
N VAL A 119 6.61 -4.52 -4.58
CA VAL A 119 7.37 -3.68 -5.52
C VAL A 119 7.17 -2.22 -5.15
N ILE A 120 8.28 -1.52 -4.88
CA ILE A 120 8.25 -0.09 -4.56
C ILE A 120 8.13 0.70 -5.85
N THR A 121 6.99 1.39 -6.04
CA THR A 121 6.72 2.18 -7.24
C THR A 121 6.98 3.66 -6.99
N VAL A 122 7.83 4.25 -7.83
CA VAL A 122 8.29 5.64 -7.71
C VAL A 122 8.17 6.36 -9.04
N ALA A 123 7.64 7.58 -9.02
CA ALA A 123 7.70 8.48 -10.15
C ALA A 123 8.97 9.33 -10.09
N VAL A 124 9.62 9.50 -11.24
CA VAL A 124 10.70 10.47 -11.44
C VAL A 124 10.33 11.37 -12.62
N PRO A 125 10.84 12.61 -12.69
CA PRO A 125 10.58 13.49 -13.82
C PRO A 125 10.84 12.82 -15.17
N SER A 126 10.03 13.13 -16.17
CA SER A 126 10.08 12.51 -17.51
C SER A 126 11.44 12.66 -18.20
N ARG A 127 12.17 13.76 -17.90
CA ARG A 127 13.52 14.03 -18.39
C ARG A 127 14.59 13.07 -17.85
N ARG A 128 14.33 12.39 -16.72
CA ARG A 128 15.30 11.50 -16.08
C ARG A 128 15.27 10.11 -16.71
N ARG A 129 16.45 9.59 -16.99
CA ARG A 129 16.64 8.21 -17.48
C ARG A 129 17.19 7.36 -16.33
N VAL A 130 16.29 6.70 -15.60
CA VAL A 130 16.65 5.74 -14.55
C VAL A 130 16.04 4.39 -14.90
N ARG A 131 16.83 3.34 -14.79
CA ARG A 131 16.34 1.96 -14.98
C ARG A 131 15.68 1.47 -13.68
N SER A 132 14.66 0.63 -13.82
CA SER A 132 14.12 -0.14 -12.71
C SER A 132 15.15 -1.15 -12.23
N GLU A 133 15.15 -1.43 -10.94
CA GLU A 133 15.95 -2.49 -10.30
C GLU A 133 14.99 -3.47 -9.60
N ASP A 134 15.52 -4.61 -9.17
CA ASP A 134 14.73 -5.63 -8.47
C ASP A 134 13.98 -5.04 -7.29
N GLY A 135 12.67 -5.31 -7.25
CA GLY A 135 11.76 -4.78 -6.26
C GLY A 135 11.44 -3.28 -6.38
N VAL A 136 11.89 -2.61 -7.48
CA VAL A 136 11.62 -1.18 -7.71
C VAL A 136 11.09 -0.95 -9.12
N ARG A 137 9.92 -0.34 -9.23
CA ARG A 137 9.35 0.12 -10.49
C ARG A 137 9.49 1.63 -10.61
N VAL A 138 10.29 2.10 -11.55
CA VAL A 138 10.47 3.52 -11.84
C VAL A 138 9.56 3.92 -12.99
N VAL A 139 8.69 4.89 -12.74
CA VAL A 139 7.77 5.47 -13.72
C VAL A 139 8.24 6.88 -14.06
N ARG A 140 8.51 7.14 -15.35
CA ARG A 140 8.88 8.49 -15.81
C ARG A 140 7.62 9.32 -15.99
N ARG A 141 7.42 10.28 -15.12
CA ARG A 141 6.22 11.12 -15.12
C ARG A 141 6.44 12.39 -14.31
N ASP A 142 6.07 13.51 -14.88
CA ASP A 142 6.01 14.77 -14.17
C ASP A 142 4.77 14.81 -13.28
N LEU A 143 4.97 15.04 -11.99
CA LEU A 143 3.93 15.24 -11.01
C LEU A 143 3.99 16.69 -10.53
N PRO A 144 2.94 17.48 -10.71
CA PRO A 144 2.89 18.84 -10.20
C PRO A 144 2.97 18.85 -8.66
N ARG A 145 3.46 19.95 -8.10
CA ARG A 145 3.59 20.08 -6.63
C ARG A 145 2.27 19.88 -5.89
N SER A 146 1.15 20.28 -6.49
CA SER A 146 -0.20 20.09 -5.95
C SER A 146 -0.60 18.61 -5.80
N GLU A 147 0.04 17.71 -6.51
CA GLU A 147 -0.19 16.27 -6.43
C GLU A 147 0.81 15.53 -5.55
N ARG A 148 1.68 16.24 -4.88
CA ARG A 148 2.70 15.69 -3.99
C ARG A 148 2.58 16.28 -2.59
N ALA A 149 2.91 15.47 -1.59
CA ALA A 149 2.99 15.89 -0.19
C ALA A 149 4.32 15.43 0.42
N ARG A 150 4.80 16.17 1.39
CA ARG A 150 5.94 15.72 2.21
C ARG A 150 5.42 14.93 3.40
N VAL A 151 5.76 13.65 3.46
CA VAL A 151 5.41 12.74 4.55
C VAL A 151 6.68 12.10 5.06
N ASP A 152 6.99 12.27 6.33
CA ASP A 152 8.24 11.81 6.94
C ASP A 152 9.47 12.21 6.11
N ARG A 153 9.48 13.43 5.57
CA ARG A 153 10.51 14.03 4.70
C ARG A 153 10.64 13.43 3.30
N LEU A 154 9.82 12.48 2.91
CA LEU A 154 9.76 11.93 1.56
C LEU A 154 8.67 12.60 0.73
N TRP A 155 8.88 12.70 -0.56
CA TRP A 155 7.81 13.07 -1.48
C TRP A 155 6.93 11.85 -1.74
N VAL A 156 5.65 12.01 -1.48
CA VAL A 156 4.61 11.00 -1.68
C VAL A 156 3.49 11.63 -2.49
N SER A 157 2.88 10.90 -3.41
CA SER A 157 1.71 11.41 -4.13
C SER A 157 0.58 11.75 -3.14
N GLY A 158 -0.20 12.78 -3.47
CA GLY A 158 -1.29 13.24 -2.62
C GLY A 158 -2.30 12.13 -2.32
N ARG A 159 -2.96 12.18 -1.17
CA ARG A 159 -3.81 11.10 -0.64
C ARG A 159 -4.80 10.54 -1.67
N ALA A 160 -5.60 11.42 -2.27
CA ALA A 160 -6.61 10.99 -3.26
C ALA A 160 -5.97 10.35 -4.49
N PHE A 161 -4.84 10.90 -4.96
CA PHE A 161 -4.14 10.36 -6.12
C PHE A 161 -3.47 9.01 -5.81
N ALA A 162 -2.87 8.86 -4.64
CA ALA A 162 -2.31 7.59 -4.15
C ALA A 162 -3.37 6.48 -4.10
N LEU A 163 -4.56 6.80 -3.57
CA LEU A 163 -5.68 5.87 -3.47
C LEU A 163 -6.19 5.42 -4.84
N VAL A 164 -6.41 6.37 -5.75
CA VAL A 164 -6.86 6.09 -7.12
C VAL A 164 -5.84 5.24 -7.89
N GLU A 165 -4.55 5.50 -7.74
CA GLU A 165 -3.51 4.69 -8.37
C GLU A 165 -3.41 3.30 -7.75
N ALA A 166 -3.48 3.20 -6.42
CA ALA A 166 -3.47 1.91 -5.74
C ALA A 166 -4.69 1.05 -6.11
N ALA A 167 -5.89 1.65 -6.13
CA ALA A 167 -7.11 0.95 -6.55
C ALA A 167 -7.02 0.43 -7.99
N ALA A 168 -6.28 1.11 -8.87
CA ALA A 168 -6.03 0.65 -10.23
C ALA A 168 -5.05 -0.51 -10.32
N GLU A 169 -4.15 -0.66 -9.35
CA GLU A 169 -3.13 -1.72 -9.30
C GLU A 169 -3.61 -2.98 -8.57
N LEU A 170 -4.53 -2.82 -7.61
CA LEU A 170 -5.07 -3.89 -6.79
C LEU A 170 -6.13 -4.71 -7.53
N ARG A 171 -6.47 -5.88 -7.00
CA ARG A 171 -7.68 -6.61 -7.41
C ARG A 171 -8.91 -5.75 -7.15
N LEU A 172 -10.00 -6.01 -7.88
CA LEU A 172 -11.21 -5.19 -7.80
C LEU A 172 -11.72 -5.06 -6.35
N ALA A 173 -11.83 -6.18 -5.64
CA ALA A 173 -12.27 -6.22 -4.24
C ALA A 173 -11.41 -5.39 -3.32
N ASP A 174 -10.09 -5.54 -3.44
CA ASP A 174 -9.12 -4.86 -2.58
C ASP A 174 -9.08 -3.35 -2.86
N GLY A 175 -9.16 -2.98 -4.15
CA GLY A 175 -9.23 -1.58 -4.59
C GLY A 175 -10.45 -0.88 -4.06
N ALA A 176 -11.50 -1.54 -4.07
CA ALA A 176 -12.76 -1.14 -3.54
C ALA A 176 -12.74 -0.96 -2.02
N ALA A 177 -12.39 -1.98 -1.26
CA ALA A 177 -12.24 -1.89 0.19
C ALA A 177 -11.28 -0.77 0.62
N LEU A 178 -10.26 -0.50 -0.21
CA LEU A 178 -9.33 0.61 0.00
C LEU A 178 -10.03 1.97 -0.11
N LEU A 179 -10.83 2.19 -1.17
CA LEU A 179 -11.55 3.45 -1.39
C LEU A 179 -12.59 3.70 -0.30
N ASP A 180 -13.34 2.69 0.08
CA ASP A 180 -14.33 2.76 1.17
C ASP A 180 -13.69 3.14 2.50
N ARG A 181 -12.64 2.42 2.89
CA ARG A 181 -11.91 2.71 4.12
C ARG A 181 -11.40 4.14 4.16
N ALA A 182 -10.97 4.66 3.01
CA ALA A 182 -10.46 6.02 2.91
C ALA A 182 -11.57 7.08 3.06
N LEU A 183 -12.72 6.84 2.46
CA LEU A 183 -13.91 7.70 2.58
C LEU A 183 -14.47 7.70 4.01
N LEU A 184 -14.59 6.52 4.63
CA LEU A 184 -15.06 6.37 6.01
C LEU A 184 -14.17 7.09 7.04
N ARG A 185 -12.86 7.11 6.80
CA ARG A 185 -11.94 7.84 7.67
C ARG A 185 -11.99 9.37 7.46
N HIS A 186 -12.86 9.87 6.60
CA HIS A 186 -13.04 11.30 6.26
C HIS A 186 -11.73 12.05 5.93
N ARG A 187 -10.70 11.32 5.48
CA ARG A 187 -9.40 11.91 5.11
C ARG A 187 -9.29 12.24 3.63
N VAL A 188 -10.26 11.81 2.86
CA VAL A 188 -10.49 12.14 1.46
C VAL A 188 -11.98 12.26 1.21
N THR A 189 -12.35 13.02 0.20
CA THR A 189 -13.75 13.15 -0.26
C THR A 189 -13.93 12.41 -1.58
N LEU A 190 -15.15 12.00 -1.88
CA LEU A 190 -15.49 11.39 -3.16
C LEU A 190 -15.15 12.31 -4.33
N ASP A 191 -15.40 13.62 -4.20
CA ASP A 191 -15.06 14.60 -5.23
C ASP A 191 -13.55 14.75 -5.41
N GLY A 192 -12.78 14.65 -4.32
CA GLY A 192 -11.32 14.60 -4.36
C GLY A 192 -10.81 13.36 -5.12
N LEU A 193 -11.42 12.20 -4.88
CA LEU A 193 -11.11 10.95 -5.60
C LEU A 193 -11.49 11.05 -7.08
N ARG A 194 -12.67 11.57 -7.40
CA ARG A 194 -13.12 11.82 -8.79
C ARG A 194 -12.18 12.79 -9.51
N ALA A 195 -11.75 13.86 -8.85
CA ALA A 195 -10.80 14.80 -9.42
C ALA A 195 -9.43 14.14 -9.69
N ALA A 196 -8.94 13.30 -8.77
CA ALA A 196 -7.72 12.51 -8.96
C ALA A 196 -7.86 11.51 -10.11
N HIS A 197 -9.01 10.83 -10.21
CA HIS A 197 -9.33 9.91 -11.31
C HIS A 197 -9.34 10.61 -12.67
N ARG A 198 -9.97 11.79 -12.80
CA ARG A 198 -9.94 12.56 -14.06
C ARG A 198 -8.51 12.85 -14.52
N ARG A 199 -7.59 13.18 -13.61
CA ARG A 199 -6.17 13.41 -13.94
C ARG A 199 -5.42 12.13 -14.31
N ARG A 200 -6.01 10.97 -13.98
CA ARG A 200 -5.46 9.65 -14.31
C ARG A 200 -6.04 9.05 -15.59
N MET A 201 -7.02 9.68 -16.23
CA MET A 201 -7.66 9.18 -17.45
C MET A 201 -6.64 8.77 -18.53
N GLY A 202 -6.97 7.73 -19.30
CA GLY A 202 -6.10 7.18 -20.34
C GLY A 202 -4.98 6.25 -19.83
N ARG A 203 -4.85 6.02 -18.52
CA ARG A 203 -3.87 5.08 -17.96
C ARG A 203 -4.49 3.70 -17.68
N PRO A 204 -3.69 2.63 -17.66
CA PRO A 204 -4.18 1.29 -17.33
C PRO A 204 -4.99 1.26 -16.03
N GLY A 205 -6.13 0.59 -16.03
CA GLY A 205 -7.04 0.49 -14.90
C GLY A 205 -7.91 1.72 -14.63
N SER A 206 -7.88 2.77 -15.45
CA SER A 206 -8.73 3.96 -15.26
C SER A 206 -10.21 3.63 -15.35
N ALA A 207 -10.66 2.84 -16.32
CA ALA A 207 -12.07 2.43 -16.44
C ALA A 207 -12.53 1.75 -15.14
N ARG A 208 -11.80 0.74 -14.68
CA ARG A 208 -12.10 0.04 -13.44
C ARG A 208 -12.21 0.96 -12.22
N VAL A 209 -11.31 1.93 -12.08
CA VAL A 209 -11.41 2.92 -10.98
C VAL A 209 -12.64 3.79 -11.16
N GLY A 210 -13.01 4.15 -12.39
CA GLY A 210 -14.25 4.85 -12.67
C GLY A 210 -15.47 4.09 -12.13
N ASP A 211 -15.56 2.80 -12.42
CA ASP A 211 -16.61 1.92 -11.91
C ASP A 211 -16.63 1.88 -10.38
N LEU A 212 -15.45 1.70 -9.76
CA LEU A 212 -15.33 1.74 -8.29
C LEU A 212 -15.81 3.06 -7.67
N LEU A 213 -15.56 4.19 -8.32
CA LEU A 213 -16.02 5.49 -7.83
C LEU A 213 -17.53 5.71 -8.03
N VAL A 214 -18.12 5.13 -9.08
CA VAL A 214 -19.57 5.09 -9.25
C VAL A 214 -20.20 4.27 -8.13
N LEU A 215 -19.63 3.12 -7.83
CA LEU A 215 -20.06 2.25 -6.74
C LEU A 215 -19.99 2.97 -5.38
N ALA A 216 -18.86 3.58 -5.06
CA ALA A 216 -18.65 4.33 -3.83
C ALA A 216 -19.60 5.55 -3.68
N ALA A 217 -20.16 6.05 -4.79
CA ALA A 217 -21.12 7.15 -4.79
C ALA A 217 -22.56 6.77 -4.35
N GLY A 218 -22.79 5.53 -3.94
CA GLY A 218 -24.12 5.04 -3.54
C GLY A 218 -24.95 4.40 -4.65
N GLY A 219 -24.39 4.31 -5.87
CA GLY A 219 -24.98 3.53 -6.97
C GLY A 219 -24.81 2.01 -6.80
N ALA A 220 -23.92 1.59 -5.90
CA ALA A 220 -23.56 0.19 -5.69
C ALA A 220 -24.74 -0.66 -5.24
N ARG A 221 -25.53 -0.18 -4.29
CA ARG A 221 -26.65 -0.95 -3.74
C ARG A 221 -27.69 -1.20 -4.84
N SER A 222 -28.09 -0.16 -5.56
CA SER A 222 -29.06 -0.29 -6.65
C SER A 222 -28.59 -1.15 -7.82
N GLU A 223 -27.27 -1.15 -8.10
CA GLU A 223 -26.70 -2.03 -9.12
C GLU A 223 -26.63 -3.47 -8.66
N ALA A 224 -26.18 -3.71 -7.42
CA ALA A 224 -26.15 -5.03 -6.80
C ALA A 224 -27.57 -5.65 -6.74
N GLU A 225 -28.58 -4.88 -6.36
CA GLU A 225 -29.98 -5.29 -6.38
C GLU A 225 -30.43 -5.66 -7.80
N ARG A 226 -30.08 -4.86 -8.81
CA ARG A 226 -30.42 -5.17 -10.23
C ARG A 226 -29.76 -6.47 -10.72
N ILE A 227 -28.48 -6.69 -10.35
CA ILE A 227 -27.75 -7.93 -10.71
C ILE A 227 -28.41 -9.13 -10.02
N ALA A 228 -28.68 -9.04 -8.71
CA ALA A 228 -29.32 -10.11 -7.95
C ALA A 228 -30.69 -10.47 -8.51
N HIS A 229 -31.55 -9.46 -8.78
CA HIS A 229 -32.87 -9.67 -9.37
C HIS A 229 -32.82 -10.31 -10.77
N ARG A 230 -31.83 -9.93 -11.58
CA ARG A 230 -31.59 -10.53 -12.89
C ARG A 230 -31.18 -11.98 -12.75
N ALA A 231 -30.19 -12.27 -11.90
CA ALA A 231 -29.70 -13.61 -11.69
C ALA A 231 -30.78 -14.58 -11.18
N LEU A 232 -31.65 -14.12 -10.27
CA LEU A 232 -32.79 -14.93 -9.78
C LEU A 232 -33.80 -15.23 -10.90
N ARG A 233 -34.16 -14.23 -11.74
CA ARG A 233 -35.05 -14.43 -12.86
C ARG A 233 -34.50 -15.37 -13.91
N GLU A 234 -33.24 -15.18 -14.31
CA GLU A 234 -32.54 -16.05 -15.28
C GLU A 234 -32.40 -17.49 -14.79
N ALA A 235 -32.31 -17.67 -13.48
CA ALA A 235 -32.24 -18.99 -12.84
C ALA A 235 -33.63 -19.61 -12.61
N GLY A 236 -34.73 -18.95 -12.97
CA GLY A 236 -36.09 -19.43 -12.73
C GLY A 236 -36.49 -19.55 -11.27
N ILE A 237 -35.89 -18.70 -10.38
CA ILE A 237 -36.23 -18.66 -8.97
C ILE A 237 -37.28 -17.63 -8.73
N ASP A 238 -38.50 -18.09 -8.41
CA ASP A 238 -39.69 -17.28 -8.20
C ASP A 238 -40.06 -17.17 -6.70
N GLY A 239 -41.15 -16.39 -6.41
CA GLY A 239 -41.68 -16.26 -5.06
C GLY A 239 -40.95 -15.30 -4.14
N TRP A 240 -40.02 -14.49 -4.68
CA TRP A 240 -39.35 -13.44 -3.94
C TRP A 240 -40.02 -12.07 -4.12
N VAL A 241 -39.82 -11.23 -3.12
CA VAL A 241 -40.30 -9.84 -3.06
C VAL A 241 -39.12 -8.94 -2.73
N ALA A 242 -38.94 -7.87 -3.48
CA ALA A 242 -37.96 -6.81 -3.20
C ALA A 242 -38.52 -5.86 -2.13
N ASP A 243 -37.60 -5.23 -1.38
CA ASP A 243 -37.91 -4.22 -0.34
C ASP A 243 -39.00 -4.67 0.65
N HIS A 244 -38.97 -5.95 1.02
CA HIS A 244 -40.01 -6.54 1.85
C HIS A 244 -39.94 -6.01 3.30
N ARG A 245 -41.06 -5.45 3.76
CA ARG A 245 -41.16 -4.89 5.12
C ARG A 245 -41.63 -5.95 6.11
N VAL A 246 -40.85 -6.15 7.18
CA VAL A 246 -41.20 -7.04 8.28
C VAL A 246 -41.10 -6.31 9.59
N ARG A 247 -41.84 -6.80 10.56
CA ARG A 247 -41.78 -6.33 11.96
C ARG A 247 -41.28 -7.47 12.85
N VAL A 248 -40.08 -7.30 13.42
CA VAL A 248 -39.42 -8.32 14.24
C VAL A 248 -38.84 -7.67 15.50
N GLY A 249 -39.06 -8.30 16.66
CA GLY A 249 -38.53 -7.80 17.94
C GLY A 249 -38.95 -6.36 18.26
N GLY A 250 -40.16 -5.94 17.82
CA GLY A 250 -40.64 -4.57 18.01
C GLY A 250 -40.05 -3.52 17.03
N THR A 251 -39.15 -3.93 16.15
CA THR A 251 -38.49 -3.05 15.16
C THR A 251 -39.00 -3.36 13.75
N SER A 252 -39.18 -2.33 12.94
CA SER A 252 -39.46 -2.49 11.51
C SER A 252 -38.15 -2.65 10.73
N ALA A 253 -38.06 -3.66 9.87
CA ALA A 253 -36.96 -3.90 8.96
C ALA A 253 -37.43 -3.96 7.51
N VAL A 254 -36.58 -3.48 6.58
CA VAL A 254 -36.76 -3.65 5.14
C VAL A 254 -35.70 -4.64 4.68
N LEU A 255 -36.13 -5.70 4.01
CA LEU A 255 -35.29 -6.77 3.51
C LEU A 255 -35.07 -6.56 2.01
N ASP A 256 -33.83 -6.60 1.53
CA ASP A 256 -33.50 -6.29 0.12
C ASP A 256 -34.22 -7.26 -0.84
N ILE A 257 -34.15 -8.57 -0.54
CA ILE A 257 -34.92 -9.61 -1.23
C ILE A 257 -35.43 -10.59 -0.17
N ALA A 258 -36.72 -10.91 -0.18
CA ALA A 258 -37.30 -11.90 0.74
C ALA A 258 -38.11 -12.94 0.00
N PHE A 259 -38.10 -14.16 0.50
CA PHE A 259 -38.99 -15.27 0.15
C PHE A 259 -39.91 -15.54 1.34
N PRO A 260 -41.02 -14.77 1.50
CA PRO A 260 -41.81 -14.82 2.72
C PRO A 260 -42.40 -16.21 2.99
N GLY A 261 -42.84 -16.93 1.95
CA GLY A 261 -43.36 -18.29 2.05
C GLY A 261 -42.36 -19.35 2.45
N ARG A 262 -41.06 -19.00 2.48
CA ARG A 262 -39.95 -19.90 2.86
C ARG A 262 -39.11 -19.34 3.98
N MET A 263 -39.47 -18.20 4.55
CA MET A 263 -38.70 -17.53 5.60
C MET A 263 -37.20 -17.38 5.26
N VAL A 264 -36.88 -17.17 3.98
CA VAL A 264 -35.51 -16.90 3.51
C VAL A 264 -35.42 -15.44 3.07
N LEU A 265 -34.33 -14.79 3.45
CA LEU A 265 -34.03 -13.44 3.00
C LEU A 265 -32.59 -13.38 2.45
N VAL A 266 -32.41 -12.49 1.48
CA VAL A 266 -31.10 -12.11 0.97
C VAL A 266 -30.84 -10.67 1.40
N GLU A 267 -29.77 -10.44 2.14
CA GLU A 267 -29.24 -9.12 2.41
C GLU A 267 -28.08 -8.86 1.44
N ILE A 268 -28.22 -7.81 0.68
CA ILE A 268 -27.16 -7.35 -0.22
C ILE A 268 -26.30 -6.39 0.59
N ASP A 269 -25.21 -6.91 1.14
CA ASP A 269 -24.30 -6.11 1.91
C ASP A 269 -23.70 -5.02 1.01
N GLY A 270 -24.23 -3.82 1.19
CA GLY A 270 -23.67 -2.62 0.56
C GLY A 270 -22.22 -2.46 1.01
N TRP A 271 -21.45 -1.87 0.15
CA TRP A 271 -20.04 -1.58 0.29
C TRP A 271 -19.56 -0.94 1.62
N ALA A 272 -20.46 -0.43 2.46
CA ALA A 272 -20.18 0.35 3.66
C ALA A 272 -20.25 -0.50 4.95
N TYR A 273 -19.36 -1.46 5.13
CA TYR A 273 -19.35 -2.36 6.31
C TYR A 273 -18.69 -1.77 7.56
N HIS A 274 -18.41 -0.50 7.64
CA HIS A 274 -17.88 0.12 8.86
C HIS A 274 -18.76 1.29 9.30
N ARG A 275 -19.94 0.94 9.77
CA ARG A 275 -20.76 1.86 10.55
C ARG A 275 -20.07 2.09 11.91
N ASP A 276 -20.31 3.26 12.50
CA ASP A 276 -19.90 3.55 13.86
C ASP A 276 -20.40 2.45 14.83
N LEU A 277 -19.78 2.30 15.97
CA LEU A 277 -20.08 1.25 16.93
C LEU A 277 -21.59 1.17 17.31
N PRO A 278 -22.35 2.28 17.51
CA PRO A 278 -23.78 2.28 17.68
C PRO A 278 -24.57 1.72 16.49
N ALA A 279 -24.20 2.06 15.25
CA ALA A 279 -24.85 1.52 14.05
C ALA A 279 -24.58 0.02 13.88
N PHE A 280 -23.36 -0.43 14.16
CA PHE A 280 -23.01 -1.84 14.17
C PHE A 280 -23.84 -2.65 15.20
N ARG A 281 -24.00 -2.13 16.42
CA ARG A 281 -24.83 -2.77 17.46
C ARG A 281 -26.29 -2.88 17.04
N ARG A 282 -26.86 -1.83 16.45
CA ARG A 282 -28.25 -1.86 15.96
C ARG A 282 -28.45 -2.87 14.83
N ASP A 283 -27.49 -2.97 13.91
CA ASP A 283 -27.53 -3.93 12.81
C ASP A 283 -27.47 -5.38 13.32
N ARG A 284 -26.57 -5.64 14.29
CA ARG A 284 -26.49 -6.95 14.95
C ARG A 284 -27.77 -7.31 15.69
N ALA A 285 -28.39 -6.36 16.41
CA ALA A 285 -29.67 -6.59 17.11
C ALA A 285 -30.80 -6.89 16.11
N ARG A 286 -30.86 -6.15 14.99
CA ARG A 286 -31.80 -6.40 13.90
C ARG A 286 -31.63 -7.80 13.30
N GLN A 287 -30.39 -8.18 13.01
CA GLN A 287 -30.05 -9.50 12.46
C GLN A 287 -30.46 -10.64 13.42
N ASN A 288 -30.12 -10.49 14.71
CA ASN A 288 -30.51 -11.48 15.70
C ASN A 288 -32.04 -11.61 15.80
N ALA A 289 -32.75 -10.50 15.73
CA ALA A 289 -34.23 -10.51 15.75
C ALA A 289 -34.80 -11.26 14.53
N LEU A 290 -34.23 -11.09 13.35
CA LEU A 290 -34.65 -11.82 12.15
C LEU A 290 -34.39 -13.31 12.27
N VAL A 291 -33.21 -13.73 12.73
CA VAL A 291 -32.88 -15.14 12.95
C VAL A 291 -33.78 -15.75 13.99
N LEU A 292 -34.03 -15.07 15.13
CA LEU A 292 -34.93 -15.54 16.17
C LEU A 292 -36.40 -15.63 15.72
N ALA A 293 -36.78 -14.81 14.73
CA ALA A 293 -38.09 -14.88 14.10
C ALA A 293 -38.19 -16.00 13.04
N GLY A 294 -37.13 -16.81 12.86
CA GLY A 294 -37.11 -17.98 11.97
C GLY A 294 -36.60 -17.67 10.55
N TRP A 295 -36.09 -16.47 10.29
CA TRP A 295 -35.54 -16.15 8.97
C TRP A 295 -34.16 -16.77 8.76
N THR A 296 -33.99 -17.45 7.65
CA THR A 296 -32.66 -17.84 7.13
C THR A 296 -32.09 -16.66 6.35
N VAL A 297 -30.94 -16.17 6.79
CA VAL A 297 -30.27 -14.99 6.19
C VAL A 297 -29.18 -15.43 5.24
N VAL A 298 -29.31 -15.10 3.96
CA VAL A 298 -28.26 -15.23 2.94
C VAL A 298 -27.64 -13.85 2.75
N ARG A 299 -26.34 -13.74 2.95
CA ARG A 299 -25.62 -12.49 2.71
C ARG A 299 -24.78 -12.58 1.46
N VAL A 300 -24.85 -11.56 0.65
CA VAL A 300 -24.07 -11.43 -0.56
C VAL A 300 -23.52 -10.03 -0.65
N THR A 301 -22.29 -9.94 -1.13
CA THR A 301 -21.65 -8.65 -1.45
C THR A 301 -21.85 -8.34 -2.93
N TRP A 302 -21.61 -7.09 -3.31
CA TRP A 302 -21.58 -6.72 -4.73
C TRP A 302 -20.60 -7.57 -5.55
N HIS A 303 -19.44 -7.96 -4.94
CA HIS A 303 -18.43 -8.81 -5.60
C HIS A 303 -18.95 -10.22 -5.87
N ASP A 304 -19.65 -10.80 -4.90
CA ASP A 304 -20.24 -12.13 -5.07
C ASP A 304 -21.25 -12.15 -6.23
N LEU A 305 -21.92 -11.03 -6.46
CA LEU A 305 -22.88 -10.88 -7.56
C LEU A 305 -22.22 -10.64 -8.92
N VAL A 306 -21.13 -9.87 -8.96
CA VAL A 306 -20.45 -9.53 -10.23
C VAL A 306 -19.54 -10.65 -10.70
N ASP A 307 -18.78 -11.25 -9.78
CA ASP A 307 -17.76 -12.24 -10.10
C ASP A 307 -18.31 -13.68 -10.07
N GLY A 308 -19.47 -13.92 -9.41
CA GLY A 308 -20.00 -15.24 -9.12
C GLY A 308 -21.53 -15.30 -9.02
N ALA A 309 -22.27 -14.70 -9.95
CA ALA A 309 -23.75 -14.77 -9.94
C ALA A 309 -24.29 -16.21 -9.89
N GLY A 310 -23.57 -17.19 -10.43
CA GLY A 310 -23.91 -18.61 -10.35
C GLY A 310 -23.82 -19.15 -8.91
N ASP A 311 -22.79 -18.77 -8.17
CA ASP A 311 -22.60 -19.19 -6.76
C ASP A 311 -23.66 -18.54 -5.85
N PHE A 312 -24.02 -17.30 -6.13
CA PHE A 312 -25.16 -16.63 -5.49
C PHE A 312 -26.45 -17.42 -5.69
N VAL A 313 -26.78 -17.77 -6.93
CA VAL A 313 -27.97 -18.57 -7.28
C VAL A 313 -27.95 -19.93 -6.58
N ALA A 314 -26.80 -20.62 -6.58
CA ALA A 314 -26.63 -21.90 -5.92
C ALA A 314 -26.88 -21.78 -4.39
N THR A 315 -26.35 -20.71 -3.76
CA THR A 315 -26.55 -20.44 -2.33
C THR A 315 -28.02 -20.19 -1.98
N VAL A 316 -28.72 -19.40 -2.79
CA VAL A 316 -30.16 -19.12 -2.61
C VAL A 316 -30.96 -20.42 -2.77
N ARG A 317 -30.70 -21.21 -3.79
CA ARG A 317 -31.36 -22.54 -3.98
C ARG A 317 -31.16 -23.46 -2.78
N ALA A 318 -29.94 -23.57 -2.27
CA ALA A 318 -29.64 -24.36 -1.09
C ALA A 318 -30.43 -23.89 0.15
N ALA A 319 -30.52 -22.57 0.35
CA ALA A 319 -31.28 -22.00 1.45
C ALA A 319 -32.79 -22.30 1.33
N LEU A 320 -33.35 -22.20 0.12
CA LEU A 320 -34.77 -22.51 -0.14
C LEU A 320 -35.10 -23.99 0.01
N THR A 321 -34.16 -24.90 -0.30
CA THR A 321 -34.35 -26.36 -0.22
C THR A 321 -34.27 -26.85 1.24
N LYS A 322 -33.36 -26.28 2.03
CA LYS A 322 -33.14 -26.67 3.45
C LYS A 322 -34.38 -26.54 4.33
N ILE A 323 -35.32 -25.70 3.98
CA ILE A 323 -36.53 -25.40 4.75
C ILE A 323 -37.73 -26.29 4.30
N ALA A 324 -37.54 -27.06 3.23
CA ALA A 324 -38.55 -28.00 2.72
C ALA A 324 -38.43 -29.42 3.37
N SER A 325 -37.40 -29.64 4.19
CA SER A 325 -37.15 -30.85 4.97
C SER A 325 -37.53 -30.67 6.41
#